data_9854225f861de52f7b34b4eec14693dd
#
_entry.id   9854225f861de52f7b34b4eec14693dd
#
_cell.length_a   1.000
_cell.length_b   1.000
_cell.length_c   1.000
_cell.angle_alpha   90.00
_cell.angle_beta   90.00
_cell.angle_gamma   90.00
#
_symmetry.space_group_name_H-M   'P 1'
#
loop_
_entity.id
_entity.type
_entity.pdbx_description
1 polymer ?
#
loop_
_entity_poly.entity_id
_entity_poly.type
_entity_poly.pdbx_seq_one_letter_code
_entity_poly.pdbx_strand_id
1 'polypeptide(L)'
;PLPFKNPHKEGILKLILYKDGRYEFQQSALKQNSNDILLLSDDKINSKSDNLYHKSSLRTFYNQHSYKWQQNLCYDIAFFNEKDELCEGSRTNLILEKNAQFYTPQIQSGMLNGVYRNFLINLGLIKE
;
A
#
# COMPACT_ATOMS: atom_id res chain seq x y z
N PRO A 1 -7.03 -22.80 -14.53
CA PRO A 1 -5.74 -22.30 -15.01
C PRO A 1 -5.69 -20.81 -14.75
N LEU A 2 -4.60 -20.34 -14.12
CA LEU A 2 -4.40 -18.90 -13.91
C LEU A 2 -4.32 -18.20 -15.28
N PRO A 3 -4.92 -17.01 -15.43
CA PRO A 3 -5.06 -16.33 -16.73
C PRO A 3 -3.77 -15.68 -17.24
N PHE A 4 -2.61 -16.23 -16.88
CA PHE A 4 -1.32 -15.70 -17.31
C PHE A 4 -1.08 -16.02 -18.78
N LYS A 5 -1.37 -15.08 -19.66
CA LYS A 5 -1.05 -15.22 -21.09
C LYS A 5 0.44 -15.14 -21.39
N ASN A 6 1.27 -14.65 -20.46
CA ASN A 6 2.72 -14.55 -20.65
C ASN A 6 3.45 -14.54 -19.30
N PRO A 7 3.94 -15.66 -18.79
CA PRO A 7 4.59 -15.77 -17.48
C PRO A 7 5.96 -15.06 -17.38
N HIS A 8 6.50 -14.56 -18.50
CA HIS A 8 7.80 -13.91 -18.57
C HIS A 8 7.73 -12.37 -18.67
N LYS A 9 6.53 -11.76 -18.65
CA LYS A 9 6.39 -10.31 -18.63
C LYS A 9 6.15 -9.83 -17.19
N GLU A 10 7.00 -8.95 -16.72
CA GLU A 10 6.76 -8.20 -15.49
C GLU A 10 5.51 -7.35 -15.64
N GLY A 11 4.69 -7.34 -14.59
CA GLY A 11 3.44 -6.60 -14.62
C GLY A 11 2.70 -6.67 -13.29
N ILE A 12 1.56 -6.00 -13.26
CA ILE A 12 0.64 -6.00 -12.12
C ILE A 12 -0.54 -6.87 -12.48
N LEU A 13 -0.85 -7.85 -11.62
CA LEU A 13 -2.08 -8.63 -11.66
C LEU A 13 -2.97 -8.19 -10.51
N LYS A 14 -4.18 -7.75 -10.82
CA LYS A 14 -5.21 -7.39 -9.84
C LYS A 14 -6.35 -8.39 -9.92
N LEU A 15 -6.66 -9.02 -8.81
CA LEU A 15 -7.87 -9.83 -8.62
C LEU A 15 -8.93 -8.96 -7.94
N ILE A 16 -10.12 -8.92 -8.51
CA ILE A 16 -11.31 -8.31 -7.92
C ILE A 16 -12.29 -9.41 -7.60
N LEU A 17 -12.67 -9.54 -6.34
CA LEU A 17 -13.68 -10.47 -5.86
C LEU A 17 -14.93 -9.68 -5.46
N TYR A 18 -16.06 -10.01 -6.04
CA TYR A 18 -17.36 -9.40 -5.75
C TYR A 18 -18.09 -10.15 -4.62
N LYS A 19 -19.01 -9.47 -3.96
CA LYS A 19 -19.81 -10.04 -2.86
C LYS A 19 -20.65 -11.26 -3.26
N ASP A 20 -21.03 -11.36 -4.53
CA ASP A 20 -21.80 -12.46 -5.10
C ASP A 20 -20.93 -13.67 -5.53
N GLY A 21 -19.61 -13.61 -5.25
CA GLY A 21 -18.65 -14.66 -5.56
C GLY A 21 -18.07 -14.57 -6.97
N ARG A 22 -18.53 -13.65 -7.82
CA ARG A 22 -17.87 -13.39 -9.11
C ARG A 22 -16.49 -12.82 -8.89
N TYR A 23 -15.61 -13.08 -9.82
CA TYR A 23 -14.27 -12.49 -9.79
C TYR A 23 -13.81 -12.09 -11.19
N GLU A 24 -12.89 -11.15 -11.24
CA GLU A 24 -12.21 -10.74 -12.47
C GLU A 24 -10.72 -10.51 -12.23
N PHE A 25 -9.94 -10.69 -13.30
CA PHE A 25 -8.51 -10.36 -13.29
C PHE A 25 -8.26 -9.16 -14.22
N GLN A 26 -7.52 -8.21 -13.71
CA GLN A 26 -7.00 -7.08 -14.49
C GLN A 26 -5.49 -7.18 -14.54
N GLN A 27 -4.93 -7.11 -15.75
CA GLN A 27 -3.48 -7.12 -15.96
C GLN A 27 -3.04 -5.79 -16.55
N SER A 28 -1.97 -5.22 -16.02
CA SER A 28 -1.35 -4.01 -16.54
C SER A 28 0.16 -4.12 -16.52
N ALA A 29 0.83 -3.37 -17.39
CA ALA A 29 2.29 -3.26 -17.35
C ALA A 29 2.74 -2.60 -16.03
N LEU A 30 3.90 -3.01 -15.54
CA LEU A 30 4.57 -2.32 -14.45
C LEU A 30 5.04 -0.96 -14.98
N LYS A 31 4.45 0.11 -14.48
CA LYS A 31 4.94 1.47 -14.76
C LYS A 31 6.07 1.76 -13.80
N GLN A 32 7.26 2.00 -14.32
CA GLN A 32 8.35 2.53 -13.51
C GLN A 32 7.98 3.97 -13.13
N ASN A 33 7.97 4.22 -11.82
CA ASN A 33 7.90 5.58 -11.30
C ASN A 33 9.35 6.03 -11.04
N SER A 34 9.81 7.04 -11.76
CA SER A 34 11.17 7.60 -11.61
C SER A 34 11.28 8.60 -10.47
N ASN A 35 10.18 8.91 -9.81
CA ASN A 35 10.15 9.86 -8.70
C ASN A 35 10.40 9.10 -7.38
N ASP A 36 11.31 9.59 -6.57
CA ASP A 36 11.72 9.06 -5.26
C ASP A 36 11.19 9.88 -4.07
N ILE A 37 10.37 10.90 -4.34
CA ILE A 37 9.80 11.78 -3.32
C ILE A 37 8.65 11.09 -2.61
N LEU A 38 8.72 10.98 -1.29
CA LEU A 38 7.59 10.62 -0.44
C LEU A 38 7.02 11.91 0.17
N LEU A 39 5.78 12.25 -0.19
CA LEU A 39 5.10 13.39 0.43
C LEU A 39 4.47 12.97 1.76
N LEU A 40 4.41 13.88 2.71
CA LEU A 40 3.64 13.71 3.94
C LEU A 40 2.28 14.38 3.76
N SER A 41 1.22 13.70 4.16
CA SER A 41 -0.15 14.23 4.08
C SER A 41 -0.49 15.01 5.35
N ASP A 42 -1.16 16.14 5.19
CA ASP A 42 -1.80 16.87 6.30
C ASP A 42 -3.11 16.18 6.75
N ASP A 43 -3.73 15.42 5.86
CA ASP A 43 -4.94 14.65 6.17
C ASP A 43 -4.60 13.42 7.02
N LYS A 44 -5.37 13.22 8.09
CA LYS A 44 -5.19 12.13 9.04
C LYS A 44 -6.08 10.94 8.76
N ILE A 45 -5.57 9.75 8.96
CA ILE A 45 -6.33 8.49 8.96
C ILE A 45 -6.99 8.33 10.32
N ASN A 46 -8.24 7.86 10.34
CA ASN A 46 -8.88 7.40 11.57
C ASN A 46 -8.53 5.93 11.80
N SER A 47 -7.62 5.64 12.73
CA SER A 47 -7.12 4.28 13.02
C SER A 47 -8.21 3.29 13.45
N LYS A 48 -9.40 3.76 13.82
CA LYS A 48 -10.56 2.93 14.20
C LYS A 48 -11.40 2.50 12.99
N SER A 49 -11.06 2.92 11.77
CA SER A 49 -11.82 2.56 10.58
C SER A 49 -11.49 1.15 10.10
N ASP A 50 -12.45 0.24 10.12
CA ASP A 50 -12.28 -1.16 9.70
C ASP A 50 -11.80 -1.29 8.25
N ASN A 51 -12.12 -0.33 7.39
CA ASN A 51 -11.70 -0.33 5.98
C ASN A 51 -10.18 -0.31 5.78
N LEU A 52 -9.41 0.17 6.77
CA LEU A 52 -7.95 0.21 6.69
C LEU A 52 -7.32 -1.18 6.75
N TYR A 53 -7.96 -2.10 7.47
CA TYR A 53 -7.45 -3.44 7.72
C TYR A 53 -7.82 -4.46 6.64
N HIS A 54 -8.62 -4.04 5.64
CA HIS A 54 -9.11 -4.90 4.58
C HIS A 54 -8.75 -4.37 3.19
N LYS A 55 -8.25 -5.27 2.33
CA LYS A 55 -7.99 -4.96 0.93
C LYS A 55 -9.32 -4.83 0.18
N SER A 56 -9.84 -3.63 0.06
CA SER A 56 -11.13 -3.35 -0.58
C SER A 56 -11.03 -2.28 -1.67
N SER A 57 -12.12 -2.10 -2.44
CA SER A 57 -12.27 -0.99 -3.38
C SER A 57 -12.72 0.31 -2.72
N LEU A 58 -13.13 0.27 -1.44
CA LEU A 58 -13.50 1.46 -0.65
C LEU A 58 -12.26 2.23 -0.23
N ARG A 59 -11.70 3.01 -1.17
CA ARG A 59 -10.44 3.75 -0.99
C ARG A 59 -10.60 5.25 -1.25
N THR A 60 -11.78 5.79 -0.97
CA THR A 60 -12.10 7.20 -1.27
C THR A 60 -11.07 8.15 -0.67
N PHE A 61 -10.68 7.92 0.59
CA PHE A 61 -9.67 8.71 1.29
C PHE A 61 -8.32 8.73 0.54
N TYR A 62 -7.82 7.58 0.11
CA TYR A 62 -6.54 7.52 -0.63
C TYR A 62 -6.69 8.00 -2.07
N ASN A 63 -7.83 7.71 -2.70
CA ASN A 63 -8.05 8.03 -4.11
C ASN A 63 -8.07 9.55 -4.37
N GLN A 64 -8.51 10.36 -3.42
CA GLN A 64 -8.49 11.82 -3.53
C GLN A 64 -7.07 12.39 -3.67
N HIS A 65 -6.06 11.65 -3.20
CA HIS A 65 -4.65 12.04 -3.31
C HIS A 65 -3.94 11.43 -4.53
N SER A 66 -4.60 10.50 -5.24
CA SER A 66 -3.98 9.69 -6.28
C SER A 66 -3.40 10.49 -7.45
N TYR A 67 -3.96 11.68 -7.75
CA TYR A 67 -3.48 12.55 -8.80
C TYR A 67 -2.01 12.93 -8.63
N LYS A 68 -1.51 13.06 -7.41
CA LYS A 68 -0.12 13.46 -7.13
C LYS A 68 0.88 12.46 -7.70
N TRP A 69 0.70 11.16 -7.43
CA TRP A 69 1.59 10.14 -7.99
C TRP A 69 1.24 9.77 -9.44
N GLN A 70 -0.03 9.92 -9.86
CA GLN A 70 -0.42 9.72 -11.26
C GLN A 70 0.23 10.75 -12.19
N GLN A 71 0.39 11.99 -11.71
CA GLN A 71 1.10 13.06 -12.42
C GLN A 71 2.61 13.07 -12.17
N ASN A 72 3.14 12.02 -11.53
CA ASN A 72 4.56 11.88 -11.20
C ASN A 72 5.13 13.01 -10.33
N LEU A 73 4.31 13.62 -9.47
CA LEU A 73 4.74 14.64 -8.51
C LEU A 73 5.41 14.02 -7.28
N CYS A 74 5.14 12.74 -6.99
CA CYS A 74 5.74 11.97 -5.91
C CYS A 74 5.72 10.48 -6.24
N TYR A 75 6.50 9.70 -5.51
CA TYR A 75 6.41 8.23 -5.53
C TYR A 75 5.15 7.75 -4.84
N ASP A 76 4.92 8.21 -3.62
CA ASP A 76 3.73 7.93 -2.81
C ASP A 76 3.50 9.05 -1.78
N ILE A 77 2.42 8.94 -1.01
CA ILE A 77 2.04 9.90 0.03
C ILE A 77 1.87 9.11 1.32
N ALA A 78 2.63 9.46 2.34
CA ALA A 78 2.56 8.87 3.68
C ALA A 78 1.49 9.57 4.53
N PHE A 79 0.76 8.79 5.28
CA PHE A 79 -0.31 9.25 6.17
C PHE A 79 0.00 8.95 7.63
N PHE A 80 -0.48 9.84 8.49
CA PHE A 80 -0.47 9.70 9.94
C PHE A 80 -1.91 9.53 10.44
N ASN A 81 -2.08 8.89 11.57
CA ASN A 81 -3.39 8.77 12.22
C ASN A 81 -3.69 9.98 13.12
N GLU A 82 -4.82 9.93 13.81
CA GLU A 82 -5.29 10.96 14.73
C GLU A 82 -4.41 11.16 15.97
N LYS A 83 -3.43 10.25 16.19
CA LYS A 83 -2.45 10.31 17.28
C LYS A 83 -1.05 10.73 16.82
N ASP A 84 -0.92 11.15 15.57
CA ASP A 84 0.36 11.46 14.94
C ASP A 84 1.31 10.25 14.76
N GLU A 85 0.77 9.03 14.78
CA GLU A 85 1.52 7.82 14.47
C GLU A 85 1.55 7.61 12.95
N LEU A 86 2.74 7.31 12.41
CA LEU A 86 2.89 6.96 10.99
C LEU A 86 2.13 5.66 10.68
N CYS A 87 1.40 5.64 9.58
CA CYS A 87 0.59 4.51 9.16
C CYS A 87 1.18 3.85 7.90
N GLU A 88 0.71 4.26 6.75
CA GLU A 88 1.09 3.68 5.46
C GLU A 88 1.11 4.72 4.35
N GLY A 89 1.60 4.34 3.18
CA GLY A 89 1.45 5.11 1.96
C GLY A 89 0.05 4.97 1.35
N SER A 90 -0.28 5.84 0.39
CA SER A 90 -1.57 5.73 -0.31
C SER A 90 -1.75 4.39 -1.03
N ARG A 91 -0.68 3.69 -1.34
CA ARG A 91 -0.65 2.40 -2.05
C ARG A 91 0.43 1.44 -1.57
N THR A 92 1.30 1.84 -0.63
CA THR A 92 2.45 1.06 -0.16
C THR A 92 2.46 0.93 1.36
N ASN A 93 3.06 -0.14 1.88
CA ASN A 93 3.54 -0.15 3.25
C ASN A 93 4.89 0.59 3.31
N LEU A 94 5.18 1.23 4.43
CA LEU A 94 6.40 1.99 4.63
C LEU A 94 7.41 1.18 5.44
N ILE A 95 8.68 1.28 5.05
CA ILE A 95 9.81 0.75 5.79
C ILE A 95 10.80 1.89 5.98
N LEU A 96 11.23 2.11 7.22
CA LEU A 96 12.14 3.16 7.61
C LEU A 96 13.44 2.54 8.09
N GLU A 97 14.56 3.11 7.66
CA GLU A 97 15.86 2.75 8.17
C GLU A 97 16.30 3.71 9.28
N LYS A 98 16.75 3.16 10.40
CA LYS A 98 17.35 3.90 11.50
C LYS A 98 18.46 3.08 12.13
N ASN A 99 19.69 3.63 12.16
CA ASN A 99 20.86 2.95 12.75
C ASN A 99 21.11 1.54 12.16
N ALA A 100 21.05 1.43 10.84
CA ALA A 100 21.18 0.17 10.10
C ALA A 100 20.16 -0.93 10.50
N GLN A 101 19.04 -0.55 11.08
CA GLN A 101 17.88 -1.41 11.35
C GLN A 101 16.67 -0.89 10.59
N PHE A 102 15.80 -1.80 10.17
CA PHE A 102 14.60 -1.50 9.41
C PHE A 102 13.36 -1.65 10.29
N TYR A 103 12.48 -0.66 10.20
CA TYR A 103 11.25 -0.56 10.98
C TYR A 103 10.05 -0.32 10.05
N THR A 104 8.90 -0.78 10.47
CA THR A 104 7.62 -0.51 9.80
C THR A 104 6.60 -0.09 10.85
N PRO A 105 5.64 0.78 10.52
CA PRO A 105 4.58 1.15 11.44
C PRO A 105 3.81 -0.07 11.95
N GLN A 106 3.28 0.03 13.17
CA GLN A 106 2.44 -1.02 13.75
C GLN A 106 1.08 -1.09 13.06
N ILE A 107 0.50 -2.29 12.97
CA ILE A 107 -0.83 -2.46 12.35
C ILE A 107 -1.87 -1.58 13.04
N GLN A 108 -1.80 -1.47 14.38
CA GLN A 108 -2.74 -0.71 15.19
C GLN A 108 -2.74 0.80 14.90
N SER A 109 -1.71 1.32 14.22
CA SER A 109 -1.71 2.72 13.77
C SER A 109 -2.75 2.99 12.68
N GLY A 110 -3.29 1.95 12.04
CA GLY A 110 -4.32 2.05 11.02
C GLY A 110 -3.76 1.84 9.62
N MET A 111 -3.44 0.59 9.28
CA MET A 111 -2.86 0.25 7.99
C MET A 111 -3.22 -1.16 7.55
N LEU A 112 -3.11 -1.40 6.25
CA LEU A 112 -3.23 -2.75 5.71
C LEU A 112 -1.99 -3.57 6.07
N ASN A 113 -2.20 -4.76 6.65
CA ASN A 113 -1.12 -5.72 6.85
C ASN A 113 -0.73 -6.36 5.52
N GLY A 114 0.15 -5.71 4.77
CA GLY A 114 0.61 -6.17 3.46
C GLY A 114 1.35 -7.50 3.55
N VAL A 115 1.11 -8.38 2.58
CA VAL A 115 1.70 -9.74 2.55
C VAL A 115 3.24 -9.68 2.58
N TYR A 116 3.84 -8.80 1.79
CA TYR A 116 5.30 -8.67 1.73
C TYR A 116 5.87 -8.07 3.03
N ARG A 117 5.19 -7.07 3.60
CA ARG A 117 5.54 -6.52 4.92
C ARG A 117 5.57 -7.62 5.98
N ASN A 118 4.51 -8.42 6.05
CA ASN A 118 4.40 -9.52 7.03
C ASN A 118 5.47 -10.59 6.81
N PHE A 119 5.79 -10.91 5.56
CA PHE A 119 6.88 -11.82 5.21
C PHE A 119 8.23 -11.31 5.75
N LEU A 120 8.55 -10.03 5.57
CA LEU A 120 9.81 -9.43 6.08
C LEU A 120 9.89 -9.44 7.61
N ILE A 121 8.78 -9.21 8.31
CA ILE A 121 8.70 -9.31 9.78
C ILE A 121 8.98 -10.76 10.22
N ASN A 122 8.35 -11.74 9.58
CA ASN A 122 8.53 -13.16 9.92
C ASN A 122 9.97 -13.64 9.68
N LEU A 123 10.69 -13.03 8.74
CA LEU A 123 12.13 -13.28 8.54
C LEU A 123 13.02 -12.52 9.53
N GLY A 124 12.49 -11.66 10.38
CA GLY A 124 13.25 -10.81 11.30
C GLY A 124 14.04 -9.70 10.62
N LEU A 125 13.72 -9.38 9.36
CA LEU A 125 14.41 -8.35 8.57
C LEU A 125 13.93 -6.94 8.89
N ILE A 126 12.70 -6.80 9.34
CA ILE A 126 12.11 -5.53 9.81
C ILE A 126 11.37 -5.74 11.13
N LYS A 127 11.23 -4.66 11.92
CA LYS A 127 10.52 -4.64 13.20
C LYS A 127 9.38 -3.63 13.16
N GLU A 128 8.34 -3.87 13.95
CA GLU A 128 7.31 -2.85 14.23
C GLU A 128 7.79 -1.87 15.29
#